data_a49f26381efdfd7895c9a818e6cb9084
#
_entry.id   a49f26381efdfd7895c9a818e6cb9084
#
_cell.length_a   1.000
_cell.length_b   1.000
_cell.length_c   1.000
_cell.angle_alpha   90.00
_cell.angle_beta   90.00
_cell.angle_gamma   90.00
#
_symmetry.space_group_name_H-M   'P 1'
#
loop_
_entity.id
_entity.type
_entity.pdbx_description
1 polymer ?
#
loop_
_entity_poly.entity_id
_entity_poly.type
_entity_poly.pdbx_seq_one_letter_code
_entity_poly.pdbx_strand_id
1 'polypeptide(L)'
;MVGVLPMREALARAYGVGLDLLEISPNAEPPVCKILDYGKFKYEQQKKRNEARKKQKVIEIKEVKVRPNIDENDYQVKMRAMKTFIGEGDKVKVTLRFRGREMAHQDLGIKVLERIRTEMDEAAKVEQMPRLENRQMVMVLAPR
;
A
#
# COMPACT_ATOMS: atom_id res chain seq x y z
N MET A 1 -9.87 -29.17 26.40
CA MET A 1 -8.82 -28.75 27.35
C MET A 1 -8.46 -29.93 28.26
N VAL A 2 -7.21 -30.33 28.28
CA VAL A 2 -6.77 -31.50 29.06
C VAL A 2 -6.38 -31.13 30.49
N GLY A 3 -6.04 -29.88 30.74
CA GLY A 3 -5.60 -29.37 32.03
C GLY A 3 -4.09 -29.16 32.11
N VAL A 4 -3.59 -28.90 33.29
CA VAL A 4 -2.17 -28.68 33.55
C VAL A 4 -1.48 -30.03 33.78
N LEU A 5 -0.48 -30.33 32.94
CA LEU A 5 0.26 -31.60 32.99
C LEU A 5 1.77 -31.36 32.95
N PRO A 6 2.58 -32.24 33.56
CA PRO A 6 4.02 -32.26 33.31
C PRO A 6 4.31 -32.48 31.82
N MET A 7 5.39 -31.93 31.31
CA MET A 7 5.80 -32.03 29.90
C MET A 7 5.87 -33.51 29.44
N ARG A 8 6.36 -34.37 30.31
CA ARG A 8 6.47 -35.82 30.03
C ARG A 8 5.11 -36.47 29.71
N GLU A 9 4.08 -36.14 30.50
CA GLU A 9 2.72 -36.66 30.26
C GLU A 9 2.09 -36.04 29.01
N ALA A 10 2.29 -34.76 28.77
CA ALA A 10 1.79 -34.09 27.57
C ALA A 10 2.37 -34.69 26.30
N LEU A 11 3.65 -34.96 26.28
CA LEU A 11 4.32 -35.63 25.15
C LEU A 11 3.81 -37.07 24.97
N ALA A 12 3.64 -37.81 26.06
CA ALA A 12 3.11 -39.16 25.99
C ALA A 12 1.69 -39.19 25.39
N ARG A 13 0.86 -38.23 25.73
CA ARG A 13 -0.49 -38.14 25.17
C ARG A 13 -0.47 -37.80 23.67
N ALA A 14 0.44 -36.90 23.25
CA ALA A 14 0.60 -36.59 21.84
C ALA A 14 1.06 -37.79 21.03
N TYR A 15 2.05 -38.52 21.50
CA TYR A 15 2.52 -39.76 20.85
C TYR A 15 1.47 -40.84 20.85
N GLY A 16 0.69 -40.97 21.93
CA GLY A 16 -0.37 -41.95 22.03
C GLY A 16 -1.47 -41.85 20.98
N VAL A 17 -1.69 -40.64 20.45
CA VAL A 17 -2.65 -40.40 19.36
C VAL A 17 -1.99 -40.18 18.02
N GLY A 18 -0.67 -40.34 17.93
CA GLY A 18 0.06 -40.14 16.67
C GLY A 18 0.19 -38.71 16.20
N LEU A 19 0.06 -37.76 17.10
CA LEU A 19 0.12 -36.33 16.81
C LEU A 19 1.34 -35.67 17.49
N ASP A 20 1.55 -34.41 17.17
CA ASP A 20 2.65 -33.62 17.74
C ASP A 20 2.13 -32.69 18.85
N LEU A 21 2.98 -32.40 19.82
CA LEU A 21 2.73 -31.41 20.84
C LEU A 21 3.33 -30.06 20.39
N LEU A 22 2.47 -29.05 20.22
CA LEU A 22 2.89 -27.71 19.80
C LEU A 22 2.70 -26.72 20.94
N GLU A 23 3.74 -25.98 21.27
CA GLU A 23 3.71 -24.92 22.26
C GLU A 23 3.15 -23.65 21.62
N ILE A 24 1.94 -23.26 22.02
CA ILE A 24 1.22 -22.12 21.44
C ILE A 24 1.59 -20.81 22.15
N SER A 25 1.68 -20.84 23.49
CA SER A 25 2.02 -19.65 24.28
C SER A 25 3.17 -19.98 25.25
N PRO A 26 4.42 -19.89 24.77
CA PRO A 26 5.57 -20.23 25.62
C PRO A 26 5.78 -19.25 26.77
N ASN A 27 5.28 -18.02 26.68
CA ASN A 27 5.43 -16.98 27.70
C ASN A 27 4.34 -17.03 28.79
N ALA A 28 3.34 -17.89 28.62
CA ALA A 28 2.30 -18.09 29.63
C ALA A 28 2.84 -18.96 30.78
N GLU A 29 2.33 -18.76 31.98
CA GLU A 29 2.67 -19.60 33.12
C GLU A 29 1.41 -20.33 33.65
N PRO A 30 1.24 -21.64 33.43
CA PRO A 30 2.13 -22.53 32.66
C PRO A 30 2.02 -22.32 31.14
N PRO A 31 3.05 -22.70 30.35
CA PRO A 31 2.99 -22.60 28.90
C PRO A 31 1.80 -23.37 28.32
N VAL A 32 1.14 -22.77 27.35
CA VAL A 32 0.00 -23.40 26.69
C VAL A 32 0.47 -24.19 25.50
N CYS A 33 0.16 -25.51 25.50
CA CYS A 33 0.50 -26.43 24.42
C CYS A 33 -0.77 -27.03 23.80
N LYS A 34 -0.67 -27.40 22.54
CA LYS A 34 -1.78 -28.00 21.80
C LYS A 34 -1.30 -29.26 21.09
N ILE A 35 -2.10 -30.32 21.19
CA ILE A 35 -1.82 -31.60 20.48
C ILE A 35 -2.47 -31.49 19.10
N LEU A 36 -1.65 -31.52 18.04
CA LEU A 36 -2.13 -31.42 16.67
C LEU A 36 -1.09 -31.94 15.68
N ASP A 37 -1.49 -32.09 14.43
CA ASP A 37 -0.56 -32.37 13.33
C ASP A 37 0.21 -31.11 12.96
N TYR A 38 1.50 -31.10 13.25
CA TYR A 38 2.37 -29.93 13.00
C TYR A 38 2.45 -29.56 11.52
N GLY A 39 2.54 -30.55 10.64
CA GLY A 39 2.60 -30.31 9.19
C GLY A 39 1.34 -29.62 8.67
N LYS A 40 0.17 -30.07 9.13
CA LYS A 40 -1.11 -29.47 8.77
C LYS A 40 -1.25 -28.06 9.34
N PHE A 41 -0.84 -27.85 10.59
CA PHE A 41 -0.84 -26.54 11.23
C PHE A 41 0.03 -25.55 10.46
N LYS A 42 1.25 -25.95 10.11
CA LYS A 42 2.18 -25.14 9.35
C LYS A 42 1.61 -24.74 7.98
N TYR A 43 0.98 -25.68 7.29
CA TYR A 43 0.33 -25.43 6.00
C TYR A 43 -0.82 -24.42 6.13
N GLU A 44 -1.68 -24.55 7.13
CA GLU A 44 -2.78 -23.63 7.36
C GLU A 44 -2.29 -22.20 7.68
N GLN A 45 -1.22 -22.08 8.47
CA GLN A 45 -0.62 -20.77 8.77
C GLN A 45 -0.05 -20.12 7.51
N GLN A 46 0.62 -20.90 6.67
CA GLN A 46 1.18 -20.41 5.42
C GLN A 46 0.07 -19.96 4.45
N LYS A 47 -1.01 -20.72 4.39
CA LYS A 47 -2.19 -20.41 3.58
C LYS A 47 -2.82 -19.08 4.01
N LYS A 48 -3.00 -18.88 5.33
CA LYS A 48 -3.52 -17.62 5.88
C LYS A 48 -2.62 -16.42 5.54
N ARG A 49 -1.30 -16.60 5.64
CA ARG A 49 -0.33 -15.55 5.27
C ARG A 49 -0.45 -15.18 3.80
N ASN A 50 -0.56 -16.17 2.92
CA ASN A 50 -0.69 -15.94 1.48
C ASN A 50 -2.00 -15.24 1.13
N GLU A 51 -3.11 -15.62 1.76
CA GLU A 51 -4.41 -14.96 1.58
C GLU A 51 -4.37 -13.51 2.06
N ALA A 52 -3.78 -13.25 3.22
CA ALA A 52 -3.61 -11.90 3.75
C ALA A 52 -2.76 -11.04 2.81
N ARG A 53 -1.68 -11.62 2.25
CA ARG A 53 -0.81 -10.93 1.29
C ARG A 53 -1.54 -10.59 0.00
N LYS A 54 -2.40 -11.49 -0.50
CA LYS A 54 -3.22 -11.24 -1.70
C LYS A 54 -4.28 -10.16 -1.47
N LYS A 55 -4.79 -10.05 -0.26
CA LYS A 55 -5.79 -9.04 0.12
C LYS A 55 -5.18 -7.67 0.38
N GLN A 56 -3.87 -7.59 0.63
CA GLN A 56 -3.19 -6.32 0.78
C GLN A 56 -3.14 -5.61 -0.57
N LYS A 57 -3.76 -4.45 -0.61
CA LYS A 57 -3.72 -3.60 -1.79
C LYS A 57 -2.34 -2.96 -1.88
N VAL A 58 -1.63 -3.22 -2.98
CA VAL A 58 -0.37 -2.56 -3.28
C VAL A 58 -0.68 -1.14 -3.75
N ILE A 59 -0.18 -0.14 -3.01
CA ILE A 59 -0.29 1.27 -3.40
C ILE A 59 0.75 1.53 -4.48
N GLU A 60 0.30 1.81 -5.69
CA GLU A 60 1.17 2.17 -6.81
C GLU A 60 1.22 3.68 -6.97
N ILE A 61 2.30 4.17 -7.56
CA ILE A 61 2.44 5.58 -7.93
C ILE A 61 2.22 5.66 -9.45
N LYS A 62 1.13 6.29 -9.86
CA LYS A 62 0.80 6.49 -11.27
C LYS A 62 1.33 7.85 -11.72
N GLU A 63 2.10 7.87 -12.80
CA GLU A 63 2.63 9.11 -13.36
C GLU A 63 1.70 9.68 -14.41
N VAL A 64 1.39 10.97 -14.27
CA VAL A 64 0.62 11.73 -15.25
C VAL A 64 1.48 12.89 -15.74
N LYS A 65 1.72 12.94 -17.04
CA LYS A 65 2.53 13.99 -17.66
C LYS A 65 1.63 15.10 -18.20
N VAL A 66 1.92 16.34 -17.85
CA VAL A 66 1.19 17.52 -18.34
C VAL A 66 2.17 18.55 -18.89
N ARG A 67 1.66 19.54 -19.62
CA ARG A 67 2.43 20.65 -20.17
C ARG A 67 1.91 21.99 -19.66
N PRO A 68 2.74 23.04 -19.63
CA PRO A 68 2.32 24.37 -19.14
C PRO A 68 1.17 24.97 -19.96
N ASN A 69 1.13 24.72 -21.25
CA ASN A 69 0.09 25.21 -22.17
C ASN A 69 -0.90 24.12 -22.57
N ILE A 70 -1.24 23.24 -21.62
CA ILE A 70 -2.16 22.14 -21.86
C ILE A 70 -3.52 22.64 -22.36
N ASP A 71 -4.06 21.98 -23.39
CA ASP A 71 -5.39 22.25 -23.90
C ASP A 71 -6.45 21.83 -22.88
N GLU A 72 -7.55 22.57 -22.80
CA GLU A 72 -8.61 22.28 -21.82
C GLU A 72 -9.17 20.87 -21.96
N ASN A 73 -9.34 20.39 -23.18
CA ASN A 73 -9.83 19.05 -23.44
C ASN A 73 -8.86 17.98 -22.93
N ASP A 74 -7.57 18.14 -23.20
CA ASP A 74 -6.52 17.25 -22.72
C ASP A 74 -6.39 17.32 -21.19
N TYR A 75 -6.53 18.52 -20.61
CA TYR A 75 -6.57 18.73 -19.17
C TYR A 75 -7.68 17.91 -18.51
N GLN A 76 -8.88 17.94 -19.06
CA GLN A 76 -10.02 17.18 -18.53
C GLN A 76 -9.80 15.67 -18.61
N VAL A 77 -9.20 15.19 -19.70
CA VAL A 77 -8.83 13.78 -19.84
C VAL A 77 -7.84 13.35 -18.76
N LYS A 78 -6.80 14.16 -18.53
CA LYS A 78 -5.80 13.92 -17.48
C LYS A 78 -6.43 13.95 -16.08
N MET A 79 -7.32 14.91 -15.84
CA MET A 79 -8.02 15.04 -14.56
C MET A 79 -8.88 13.81 -14.25
N ARG A 80 -9.60 13.28 -15.23
CA ARG A 80 -10.39 12.05 -15.07
C ARG A 80 -9.50 10.87 -14.71
N ALA A 81 -8.36 10.73 -15.38
CA ALA A 81 -7.39 9.67 -15.10
C ALA A 81 -6.87 9.80 -13.65
N MET A 82 -6.51 10.99 -13.21
CA MET A 82 -6.04 11.23 -11.85
C MET A 82 -7.10 10.90 -10.81
N LYS A 83 -8.35 11.29 -11.03
CA LYS A 83 -9.46 10.96 -10.13
C LYS A 83 -9.68 9.46 -10.03
N THR A 84 -9.57 8.74 -11.13
CA THR A 84 -9.67 7.28 -11.17
C THR A 84 -8.57 6.63 -10.35
N PHE A 85 -7.33 7.04 -10.53
CA PHE A 85 -6.18 6.49 -9.77
C PHE A 85 -6.31 6.76 -8.27
N ILE A 86 -6.70 7.97 -7.90
CA ILE A 86 -6.93 8.33 -6.48
C ILE A 86 -8.09 7.51 -5.90
N GLY A 87 -9.16 7.33 -6.66
CA GLY A 87 -10.30 6.49 -6.23
C GLY A 87 -9.94 5.03 -6.02
N GLU A 88 -8.94 4.53 -6.73
CA GLU A 88 -8.39 3.18 -6.53
C GLU A 88 -7.43 3.09 -5.33
N GLY A 89 -7.11 4.22 -4.72
CA GLY A 89 -6.18 4.30 -3.59
C GLY A 89 -4.71 4.42 -3.99
N ASP A 90 -4.43 4.72 -5.24
CA ASP A 90 -3.07 4.93 -5.73
C ASP A 90 -2.64 6.38 -5.56
N LYS A 91 -1.32 6.60 -5.50
CA LYS A 91 -0.75 7.95 -5.52
C LYS A 91 -0.57 8.40 -6.97
N VAL A 92 -0.69 9.70 -7.20
CA VAL A 92 -0.50 10.28 -8.53
C VAL A 92 0.70 11.21 -8.50
N LYS A 93 1.66 10.94 -9.37
CA LYS A 93 2.81 11.80 -9.60
C LYS A 93 2.54 12.64 -10.85
N VAL A 94 2.30 13.93 -10.65
CA VAL A 94 2.08 14.87 -11.76
C VAL A 94 3.42 15.45 -12.18
N THR A 95 3.83 15.15 -13.40
CA THR A 95 5.09 15.65 -13.97
C THR A 95 4.76 16.68 -15.04
N LEU A 96 5.21 17.92 -14.84
CA LEU A 96 5.05 19.00 -15.81
C LEU A 96 6.41 19.32 -16.40
N ARG A 97 6.56 19.08 -17.70
CA ARG A 97 7.82 19.26 -18.40
C ARG A 97 7.81 20.57 -19.22
N PHE A 98 8.83 21.38 -19.01
CA PHE A 98 9.07 22.59 -19.81
C PHE A 98 9.99 22.26 -20.98
N ARG A 99 9.61 22.73 -22.17
CA ARG A 99 10.51 22.75 -23.33
C ARG A 99 11.25 24.11 -23.35
N GLY A 100 12.33 24.22 -24.10
CA GLY A 100 13.25 25.35 -24.06
C GLY A 100 12.63 26.73 -23.92
N ARG A 101 11.64 27.10 -24.73
CA ARG A 101 10.94 28.39 -24.66
C ARG A 101 9.98 28.51 -23.48
N GLU A 102 9.47 27.39 -22.97
CA GLU A 102 8.51 27.38 -21.86
C GLU A 102 9.19 27.64 -20.51
N MET A 103 10.49 27.45 -20.41
CA MET A 103 11.26 27.75 -19.19
C MET A 103 11.16 29.22 -18.76
N ALA A 104 10.93 30.13 -19.72
CA ALA A 104 10.68 31.53 -19.41
C ALA A 104 9.30 31.80 -18.81
N HIS A 105 8.39 30.83 -18.91
CA HIS A 105 7.00 30.92 -18.45
C HIS A 105 6.67 29.84 -17.42
N GLN A 106 7.51 29.71 -16.40
CA GLN A 106 7.31 28.73 -15.32
C GLN A 106 6.02 28.99 -14.53
N ASP A 107 5.56 30.23 -14.49
CA ASP A 107 4.31 30.64 -13.84
C ASP A 107 3.09 29.95 -14.45
N LEU A 108 3.07 29.69 -15.76
CA LEU A 108 2.00 28.96 -16.43
C LEU A 108 1.92 27.52 -15.92
N GLY A 109 3.09 26.89 -15.73
CA GLY A 109 3.16 25.54 -15.16
C GLY A 109 2.67 25.50 -13.73
N ILE A 110 3.06 26.46 -12.92
CA ILE A 110 2.61 26.57 -11.53
C ILE A 110 1.09 26.72 -11.48
N LYS A 111 0.50 27.53 -12.35
CA LYS A 111 -0.95 27.71 -12.44
C LYS A 111 -1.69 26.40 -12.75
N VAL A 112 -1.16 25.60 -13.68
CA VAL A 112 -1.74 24.30 -14.02
C VAL A 112 -1.70 23.36 -12.81
N LEU A 113 -0.58 23.29 -12.11
CA LEU A 113 -0.44 22.45 -10.92
C LEU A 113 -1.34 22.91 -9.76
N GLU A 114 -1.48 24.21 -9.56
CA GLU A 114 -2.39 24.76 -8.56
C GLU A 114 -3.84 24.47 -8.88
N ARG A 115 -4.21 24.54 -10.15
CA ARG A 115 -5.55 24.16 -10.61
C ARG A 115 -5.84 22.69 -10.32
N ILE A 116 -4.88 21.79 -10.62
CA ILE A 116 -4.99 20.37 -10.30
C ILE A 116 -5.16 20.17 -8.80
N ARG A 117 -4.34 20.83 -8.00
CA ARG A 117 -4.42 20.74 -6.53
C ARG A 117 -5.79 21.16 -6.02
N THR A 118 -6.31 22.27 -6.50
CA THR A 118 -7.60 22.81 -6.08
C THR A 118 -8.76 21.87 -6.46
N GLU A 119 -8.75 21.36 -7.69
CA GLU A 119 -9.79 20.45 -8.17
C GLU A 119 -9.75 19.07 -7.49
N MET A 120 -8.56 18.63 -7.07
CA MET A 120 -8.37 17.34 -6.40
C MET A 120 -8.41 17.42 -4.88
N ASP A 121 -8.59 18.60 -4.30
CA ASP A 121 -8.48 18.84 -2.86
C ASP A 121 -9.41 17.97 -2.01
N GLU A 122 -10.62 17.70 -2.49
CA GLU A 122 -11.60 16.86 -1.79
C GLU A 122 -11.17 15.38 -1.74
N ALA A 123 -10.59 14.89 -2.80
CA ALA A 123 -10.25 13.47 -2.97
C ALA A 123 -8.79 13.16 -2.62
N ALA A 124 -7.91 14.14 -2.68
CA ALA A 124 -6.48 13.95 -2.53
C ALA A 124 -5.83 15.10 -1.76
N LYS A 125 -4.66 14.81 -1.19
CA LYS A 125 -3.81 15.81 -0.54
C LYS A 125 -2.47 15.86 -1.26
N VAL A 126 -1.81 17.02 -1.23
CA VAL A 126 -0.46 17.16 -1.77
C VAL A 126 0.52 16.55 -0.79
N GLU A 127 1.13 15.43 -1.17
CA GLU A 127 2.18 14.77 -0.37
C GLU A 127 3.53 15.46 -0.59
N GLN A 128 3.79 15.89 -1.83
CA GLN A 128 4.99 16.63 -2.20
C GLN A 128 4.59 17.85 -3.01
N MET A 129 4.99 19.04 -2.54
CA MET A 129 4.74 20.29 -3.25
C MET A 129 5.52 20.36 -4.57
N PRO A 130 5.02 21.10 -5.57
CA PRO A 130 5.71 21.24 -6.85
C PRO A 130 7.14 21.73 -6.68
N ARG A 131 8.08 21.03 -7.31
CA ARG A 131 9.51 21.35 -7.25
C ARG A 131 10.09 21.31 -8.65
N LEU A 132 10.85 22.35 -8.99
CA LEU A 132 11.53 22.42 -10.28
C LEU A 132 12.82 21.59 -10.25
N GLU A 133 12.89 20.57 -11.09
CA GLU A 133 14.07 19.71 -11.27
C GLU A 133 14.30 19.48 -12.76
N ASN A 134 15.48 19.82 -13.29
CA ASN A 134 15.87 19.54 -14.68
C ASN A 134 14.77 19.87 -15.71
N ARG A 135 14.25 21.09 -15.69
CA ARG A 135 13.18 21.57 -16.58
C ARG A 135 11.84 20.84 -16.40
N GLN A 136 11.63 20.23 -15.22
CA GLN A 136 10.38 19.58 -14.87
C GLN A 136 9.91 20.06 -13.50
N MET A 137 8.60 20.16 -13.34
CA MET A 137 7.99 20.30 -12.02
C MET A 137 7.27 19.00 -11.67
N VAL A 138 7.49 18.52 -10.47
CA VAL A 138 6.90 17.27 -9.99
C VAL A 138 6.08 17.55 -8.74
N MET A 139 4.83 17.11 -8.76
CA MET A 139 3.92 17.17 -7.61
C MET A 139 3.36 15.78 -7.35
N VAL A 140 3.33 15.36 -6.09
CA VAL A 140 2.78 14.06 -5.71
C VAL A 140 1.50 14.29 -4.92
N LEU A 141 0.43 13.63 -5.38
CA LEU A 141 -0.87 13.61 -4.73
C LEU A 141 -1.11 12.23 -4.12
N ALA A 142 -1.64 12.22 -2.91
CA ALA A 142 -2.01 10.99 -2.22
C ALA A 142 -3.51 10.98 -1.90
N PRO A 143 -4.19 9.82 -1.90
CA PRO A 143 -5.59 9.73 -1.49
C PRO A 143 -5.76 10.17 -0.05
N ARG A 144 -6.84 10.87 0.22
CA ARG A 144 -7.21 11.24 1.59
C ARG A 144 -7.79 10.06 2.36
#